data_20f92c8d06c2e009c4f56186503372b2
#
_entry.id   20f92c8d06c2e009c4f56186503372b2
#
_cell.length_a   1.000
_cell.length_b   1.000
_cell.length_c   1.000
_cell.angle_alpha   90.00
_cell.angle_beta   90.00
_cell.angle_gamma   90.00
#
_symmetry.space_group_name_H-M   'P 1'
#
loop_
_entity.id
_entity.type
_entity.pdbx_description
1 polymer ?
#
loop_
_entity_poly.entity_id
_entity_poly.type
_entity_poly.pdbx_seq_one_letter_code
_entity_poly.pdbx_strand_id
1 'polypeptide(L)'
;MSQTYTLSNPRQTQCSLGSNQHTVTNEETMMQTSRILLRPWRESDAETLYQYASDPDVGPRAGWPPHQSVEESREIIRTVFHSDHIWAIELKATGEAIGCIGYYTCGESNIDIGENDAEAGYWVARPYWNQGICTEALRLLIDHCFNQKGFCTIWSDFFPDNPASGRVMEKCGFRDTGTINRCSRLQIGSDRPVKVMKLEKM
;
A
#
# COMPACT_ATOMS: atom_id res chain seq x y z
N MET A 1 -28.08 5.61 -6.93
CA MET A 1 -28.18 5.28 -5.50
C MET A 1 -26.78 5.39 -4.94
N SER A 2 -26.53 6.44 -4.16
CA SER A 2 -25.20 6.73 -3.62
C SER A 2 -24.87 5.69 -2.54
N GLN A 3 -23.91 4.82 -2.79
CA GLN A 3 -23.32 4.01 -1.74
C GLN A 3 -22.33 4.87 -0.98
N THR A 4 -22.72 5.26 0.23
CA THR A 4 -21.85 5.92 1.20
C THR A 4 -20.81 4.90 1.68
N TYR A 5 -19.53 5.16 1.44
CA TYR A 5 -18.42 4.42 2.01
C TYR A 5 -18.39 4.66 3.52
N THR A 6 -19.01 3.78 4.26
CA THR A 6 -18.96 3.80 5.73
C THR A 6 -17.78 2.96 6.17
N LEU A 7 -16.67 3.62 6.50
CA LEU A 7 -15.64 3.03 7.34
C LEU A 7 -16.26 2.75 8.71
N SER A 8 -16.56 1.50 9.01
CA SER A 8 -16.99 1.08 10.33
C SER A 8 -15.83 1.29 11.31
N ASN A 9 -16.04 2.25 12.20
CA ASN A 9 -15.14 2.63 13.26
C ASN A 9 -15.08 1.51 14.34
N PRO A 10 -13.96 0.79 14.54
CA PRO A 10 -13.84 -0.12 15.65
C PRO A 10 -13.21 0.61 16.86
N ARG A 11 -13.92 0.55 17.96
CA ARG A 11 -13.54 0.74 19.38
C ARG A 11 -12.31 1.59 19.64
N GLN A 12 -12.56 2.80 20.12
CA GLN A 12 -11.57 3.63 20.81
C GLN A 12 -11.03 2.90 22.05
N THR A 13 -9.82 2.39 21.93
CA THR A 13 -8.98 2.13 23.10
C THR A 13 -8.13 3.37 23.27
N GLN A 14 -8.36 4.13 24.35
CA GLN A 14 -7.60 5.33 24.70
C GLN A 14 -6.15 4.93 24.99
N CYS A 15 -5.24 5.24 24.07
CA CYS A 15 -3.82 5.34 24.36
C CYS A 15 -3.51 6.78 24.73
N SER A 16 -3.05 6.99 25.97
CA SER A 16 -2.60 8.29 26.47
C SER A 16 -1.28 8.68 25.79
N LEU A 17 -1.36 9.60 24.85
CA LEU A 17 -0.19 10.21 24.20
C LEU A 17 0.31 11.37 25.06
N GLY A 18 1.55 11.27 25.53
CA GLY A 18 2.31 12.37 26.09
C GLY A 18 2.54 13.46 25.03
N SER A 19 2.11 14.68 25.36
CA SER A 19 2.24 15.87 24.53
C SER A 19 3.70 16.30 24.40
N ASN A 20 4.37 15.95 23.30
CA ASN A 20 5.53 16.67 22.80
C ASN A 20 5.13 17.40 21.51
N GLN A 21 4.90 18.71 21.62
CA GLN A 21 4.75 19.60 20.48
C GLN A 21 6.11 19.76 19.78
N HIS A 22 6.36 18.91 18.78
CA HIS A 22 7.33 19.20 17.74
C HIS A 22 6.54 19.71 16.53
N THR A 23 6.74 20.97 16.20
CA THR A 23 6.39 21.54 14.88
C THR A 23 7.21 20.78 13.83
N VAL A 24 6.63 19.69 13.29
CA VAL A 24 7.17 19.00 12.13
C VAL A 24 6.80 19.84 10.92
N THR A 25 7.78 20.55 10.37
CA THR A 25 7.70 21.04 9.00
C THR A 25 7.55 19.81 8.11
N ASN A 26 6.43 19.71 7.41
CA ASN A 26 6.11 18.62 6.47
C ASN A 26 7.10 18.69 5.29
N GLU A 27 8.31 18.20 5.45
CA GLU A 27 9.11 17.80 4.29
C GLU A 27 8.49 16.49 3.79
N GLU A 28 7.75 16.60 2.70
CA GLU A 28 7.15 15.46 2.01
C GLU A 28 8.25 14.42 1.75
N THR A 29 8.19 13.28 2.43
CA THR A 29 9.21 12.24 2.30
C THR A 29 9.11 11.61 0.91
N MET A 30 9.98 12.07 0.02
CA MET A 30 10.12 11.50 -1.32
C MET A 30 11.25 10.49 -1.34
N MET A 31 10.99 9.30 -1.86
CA MET A 31 11.96 8.21 -2.03
C MET A 31 12.11 7.92 -3.53
N GLN A 32 13.34 7.69 -4.01
CA GLN A 32 13.53 7.56 -5.45
C GLN A 32 14.68 6.64 -5.83
N THR A 33 14.60 6.12 -7.04
CA THR A 33 15.69 5.46 -7.76
C THR A 33 15.97 6.18 -9.07
N SER A 34 16.75 5.59 -9.96
CA SER A 34 16.95 6.13 -11.31
C SER A 34 15.66 6.08 -12.18
N ARG A 35 14.74 5.15 -11.91
CA ARG A 35 13.55 4.91 -12.74
C ARG A 35 12.27 5.43 -12.15
N ILE A 36 12.11 5.37 -10.83
CA ILE A 36 10.85 5.69 -10.15
C ILE A 36 11.06 6.73 -9.05
N LEU A 37 9.97 7.45 -8.75
CA LEU A 37 9.81 8.35 -7.64
C LEU A 37 8.58 7.94 -6.84
N LEU A 38 8.73 7.73 -5.53
CA LEU A 38 7.61 7.60 -4.60
C LEU A 38 7.29 9.00 -4.05
N ARG A 39 6.11 9.50 -4.36
CA ARG A 39 5.64 10.83 -3.98
C ARG A 39 4.20 10.81 -3.50
N PRO A 40 3.75 11.80 -2.75
CA PRO A 40 2.34 11.95 -2.46
C PRO A 40 1.47 11.95 -3.73
N TRP A 41 0.26 11.39 -3.59
CA TRP A 41 -0.74 11.46 -4.65
C TRP A 41 -1.20 12.90 -4.86
N ARG A 42 -1.54 13.25 -6.10
CA ARG A 42 -2.06 14.56 -6.51
C ARG A 42 -3.43 14.39 -7.16
N GLU A 43 -4.32 15.31 -6.98
CA GLU A 43 -5.63 15.27 -7.66
C GLU A 43 -5.50 15.23 -9.19
N SER A 44 -4.43 15.81 -9.74
CA SER A 44 -4.10 15.74 -11.16
C SER A 44 -3.76 14.31 -11.65
N ASP A 45 -3.49 13.36 -10.74
CA ASP A 45 -3.25 11.96 -11.10
C ASP A 45 -4.55 11.17 -11.34
N ALA A 46 -5.73 11.76 -11.12
CA ALA A 46 -7.00 11.06 -11.15
C ALA A 46 -7.30 10.38 -12.49
N GLU A 47 -6.95 11.00 -13.61
CA GLU A 47 -7.15 10.44 -14.95
C GLU A 47 -6.25 9.21 -15.16
N THR A 48 -4.97 9.33 -14.80
CA THR A 48 -4.00 8.24 -14.89
C THR A 48 -4.35 7.10 -13.92
N LEU A 49 -4.78 7.44 -12.71
CA LEU A 49 -5.27 6.45 -11.74
C LEU A 49 -6.48 5.70 -12.30
N TYR A 50 -7.47 6.39 -12.85
CA TYR A 50 -8.62 5.75 -13.47
C TYR A 50 -8.21 4.84 -14.63
N GLN A 51 -7.34 5.32 -15.53
CA GLN A 51 -6.85 4.54 -16.66
C GLN A 51 -6.30 3.18 -16.24
N TYR A 52 -5.56 3.11 -15.13
CA TYR A 52 -4.90 1.89 -14.67
C TYR A 52 -5.71 1.11 -13.65
N ALA A 53 -6.46 1.78 -12.79
CA ALA A 53 -7.26 1.14 -11.74
C ALA A 53 -8.62 0.63 -12.27
N SER A 54 -9.07 1.03 -13.44
CA SER A 54 -10.25 0.45 -14.10
C SER A 54 -9.96 -0.91 -14.76
N ASP A 55 -8.69 -1.30 -14.90
CA ASP A 55 -8.31 -2.61 -15.46
C ASP A 55 -8.77 -3.74 -14.51
N PRO A 56 -9.61 -4.68 -14.99
CA PRO A 56 -10.16 -5.76 -14.17
C PRO A 56 -9.10 -6.75 -13.67
N ASP A 57 -7.89 -6.73 -14.23
CA ASP A 57 -6.79 -7.57 -13.78
C ASP A 57 -5.97 -6.94 -12.65
N VAL A 58 -6.12 -5.64 -12.36
CA VAL A 58 -5.31 -4.92 -11.37
C VAL A 58 -5.97 -4.96 -9.99
N GLY A 59 -7.11 -4.30 -9.83
CA GLY A 59 -7.80 -4.15 -8.54
C GLY A 59 -8.12 -5.46 -7.84
N PRO A 60 -8.77 -6.42 -8.52
CA PRO A 60 -9.16 -7.69 -7.91
C PRO A 60 -8.00 -8.54 -7.37
N ARG A 61 -6.80 -8.36 -7.91
CA ARG A 61 -5.57 -9.01 -7.41
C ARG A 61 -5.00 -8.34 -6.17
N ALA A 62 -5.45 -7.13 -5.87
CA ALA A 62 -5.06 -6.34 -4.71
C ALA A 62 -6.21 -6.15 -3.69
N GLY A 63 -7.39 -6.75 -3.95
CA GLY A 63 -8.52 -6.79 -3.01
C GLY A 63 -9.51 -5.63 -3.12
N TRP A 64 -9.51 -4.88 -4.24
CA TRP A 64 -10.45 -3.79 -4.49
C TRP A 64 -11.09 -3.89 -5.89
N PRO A 65 -12.33 -3.37 -6.09
CA PRO A 65 -13.02 -3.42 -7.38
C PRO A 65 -12.40 -2.43 -8.37
N PRO A 66 -12.46 -2.70 -9.68
CA PRO A 66 -12.04 -1.74 -10.69
C PRO A 66 -12.77 -0.41 -10.54
N HIS A 67 -12.04 0.70 -10.64
CA HIS A 67 -12.60 2.05 -10.58
C HIS A 67 -13.58 2.27 -11.75
N GLN A 68 -14.68 2.97 -11.48
CA GLN A 68 -15.76 3.15 -12.44
C GLN A 68 -15.70 4.50 -13.17
N SER A 69 -14.95 5.48 -12.63
CA SER A 69 -14.83 6.81 -13.20
C SER A 69 -13.58 7.55 -12.73
N VAL A 70 -13.21 8.61 -13.44
CA VAL A 70 -12.16 9.55 -13.01
C VAL A 70 -12.55 10.24 -11.70
N GLU A 71 -13.83 10.52 -11.50
CA GLU A 71 -14.33 11.18 -10.30
C GLU A 71 -14.19 10.28 -9.06
N GLU A 72 -14.48 8.98 -9.20
CA GLU A 72 -14.22 8.00 -8.14
C GLU A 72 -12.72 7.93 -7.83
N SER A 73 -11.87 7.89 -8.85
CA SER A 73 -10.40 7.90 -8.66
C SER A 73 -9.93 9.16 -7.94
N ARG A 74 -10.51 10.32 -8.26
CA ARG A 74 -10.20 11.60 -7.57
C ARG A 74 -10.63 11.56 -6.11
N GLU A 75 -11.79 11.01 -5.82
CA GLU A 75 -12.26 10.86 -4.44
C GLU A 75 -11.39 9.87 -3.63
N ILE A 76 -10.94 8.80 -4.24
CA ILE A 76 -10.00 7.85 -3.61
C ILE A 76 -8.67 8.54 -3.30
N ILE A 77 -8.15 9.39 -4.19
CA ILE A 77 -6.95 10.19 -3.91
C ILE A 77 -7.16 11.07 -2.69
N ARG A 78 -8.32 11.74 -2.58
CA ARG A 78 -8.62 12.64 -1.46
C ARG A 78 -8.85 11.96 -0.13
N THR A 79 -9.39 10.74 -0.14
CA THR A 79 -9.87 10.07 1.08
C THR A 79 -9.02 8.89 1.51
N VAL A 80 -8.56 8.08 0.55
CA VAL A 80 -7.81 6.84 0.84
C VAL A 80 -6.30 7.07 0.71
N PHE A 81 -5.88 7.80 -0.32
CA PHE A 81 -4.46 8.03 -0.59
C PHE A 81 -3.93 9.34 0.01
N HIS A 82 -4.80 10.11 0.68
CA HIS A 82 -4.40 11.31 1.41
C HIS A 82 -3.82 10.94 2.78
N SER A 83 -2.62 10.37 2.75
CA SER A 83 -1.91 9.87 3.92
C SER A 83 -0.40 10.04 3.72
N ASP A 84 0.34 10.29 4.80
CA ASP A 84 1.79 10.44 4.80
C ASP A 84 2.57 9.11 4.70
N HIS A 85 1.84 7.98 4.63
CA HIS A 85 2.40 6.64 4.48
C HIS A 85 1.89 5.88 3.23
N ILE A 86 1.26 6.60 2.29
CA ILE A 86 0.81 6.05 1.00
C ILE A 86 1.33 6.93 -0.14
N TRP A 87 2.06 6.35 -1.08
CA TRP A 87 2.70 7.06 -2.18
C TRP A 87 2.25 6.55 -3.54
N ALA A 88 2.16 7.46 -4.50
CA ALA A 88 2.15 7.13 -5.90
C ALA A 88 3.53 6.64 -6.34
N ILE A 89 3.57 5.61 -7.17
CA ILE A 89 4.77 5.18 -7.89
C ILE A 89 4.78 5.93 -9.23
N GLU A 90 5.55 7.01 -9.30
CA GLU A 90 5.72 7.75 -10.54
C GLU A 90 6.86 7.17 -11.38
N LEU A 91 6.61 6.96 -12.67
CA LEU A 91 7.66 6.60 -13.63
C LEU A 91 8.36 7.88 -14.11
N LYS A 92 9.62 8.07 -13.76
CA LYS A 92 10.38 9.29 -14.08
C LYS A 92 10.45 9.61 -15.59
N ALA A 93 10.41 8.59 -16.43
CA ALA A 93 10.48 8.76 -17.88
C ALA A 93 9.24 9.46 -18.48
N THR A 94 8.07 9.31 -17.83
CA THR A 94 6.80 9.87 -18.33
C THR A 94 6.16 10.87 -17.37
N GLY A 95 6.53 10.86 -16.08
CA GLY A 95 5.89 11.62 -15.02
C GLY A 95 4.53 11.04 -14.57
N GLU A 96 4.16 9.85 -15.06
CA GLU A 96 2.87 9.23 -14.75
C GLU A 96 2.90 8.44 -13.45
N ALA A 97 1.83 8.53 -12.66
CA ALA A 97 1.58 7.67 -11.51
C ALA A 97 1.09 6.29 -11.97
N ILE A 98 2.00 5.32 -12.03
CA ILE A 98 1.76 3.98 -12.59
C ILE A 98 1.41 2.91 -11.55
N GLY A 99 1.29 3.29 -10.29
CA GLY A 99 0.99 2.38 -9.19
C GLY A 99 0.94 3.08 -7.85
N CYS A 100 0.74 2.29 -6.82
CA CYS A 100 0.66 2.73 -5.43
C CYS A 100 1.50 1.82 -4.54
N ILE A 101 2.08 2.39 -3.50
CA ILE A 101 2.74 1.65 -2.43
C ILE A 101 2.56 2.39 -1.12
N GLY A 102 2.43 1.64 -0.03
CA GLY A 102 2.32 2.23 1.30
C GLY A 102 2.50 1.20 2.39
N TYR A 103 2.42 1.65 3.63
CA TYR A 103 2.35 0.76 4.78
C TYR A 103 1.15 1.13 5.67
N TYR A 104 0.71 0.15 6.46
CA TYR A 104 -0.35 0.27 7.45
C TYR A 104 0.22 -0.12 8.80
N THR A 105 -0.19 0.58 9.84
CA THR A 105 0.21 0.31 11.23
C THR A 105 -0.79 -0.58 11.95
N CYS A 106 -0.48 -0.97 13.20
CA CYS A 106 -1.40 -1.68 14.07
C CYS A 106 -2.75 -0.94 14.15
N GLY A 107 -3.85 -1.65 13.93
CA GLY A 107 -5.20 -1.07 13.85
C GLY A 107 -5.68 -0.71 12.43
N GLU A 108 -4.78 -0.45 11.49
CA GLU A 108 -5.08 -0.22 10.07
C GLU A 108 -4.81 -1.47 9.21
N SER A 109 -3.90 -2.33 9.69
CA SER A 109 -3.43 -3.54 9.02
C SER A 109 -4.55 -4.58 8.82
N ASN A 110 -4.46 -5.33 7.73
CA ASN A 110 -5.29 -6.52 7.48
C ASN A 110 -4.82 -7.76 8.28
N ILE A 111 -3.60 -7.71 8.77
CA ILE A 111 -2.95 -8.75 9.55
C ILE A 111 -2.88 -8.28 11.01
N ASP A 112 -2.99 -9.19 11.95
CA ASP A 112 -2.74 -8.88 13.37
C ASP A 112 -1.23 -8.71 13.57
N ILE A 113 -0.78 -7.45 13.68
CA ILE A 113 0.63 -7.07 13.82
C ILE A 113 0.88 -6.28 15.10
N GLY A 114 2.13 -6.29 15.56
CA GLY A 114 2.56 -5.53 16.73
C GLY A 114 2.62 -4.02 16.50
N GLU A 115 2.66 -3.24 17.60
CA GLU A 115 2.74 -1.76 17.54
C GLU A 115 4.01 -1.25 16.85
N ASN A 116 5.09 -2.03 16.86
CA ASN A 116 6.36 -1.69 16.21
C ASN A 116 6.54 -2.34 14.83
N ASP A 117 5.46 -2.82 14.25
CA ASP A 117 5.45 -3.48 12.95
C ASP A 117 4.65 -2.66 11.94
N ALA A 118 4.85 -2.95 10.66
CA ALA A 118 4.08 -2.37 9.56
C ALA A 118 3.64 -3.45 8.59
N GLU A 119 2.50 -3.27 7.93
CA GLU A 119 2.07 -4.08 6.80
C GLU A 119 2.28 -3.31 5.50
N ALA A 120 3.06 -3.84 4.57
CA ALA A 120 3.28 -3.24 3.25
C ALA A 120 2.18 -3.67 2.26
N GLY A 121 1.63 -2.68 1.54
CA GLY A 121 0.70 -2.90 0.44
C GLY A 121 1.15 -2.20 -0.84
N TYR A 122 0.95 -2.82 -2.01
CA TYR A 122 1.34 -2.22 -3.29
C TYR A 122 0.57 -2.81 -4.47
N TRP A 123 0.50 -2.03 -5.54
CA TRP A 123 0.11 -2.47 -6.86
C TRP A 123 0.80 -1.64 -7.95
N VAL A 124 0.92 -2.20 -9.14
CA VAL A 124 1.44 -1.51 -10.33
C VAL A 124 0.55 -1.85 -11.52
N ALA A 125 0.33 -0.89 -12.39
CA ALA A 125 -0.47 -1.00 -13.59
C ALA A 125 0.04 -2.11 -14.52
N ARG A 126 -0.89 -2.83 -15.17
CA ARG A 126 -0.60 -4.02 -15.99
C ARG A 126 0.47 -3.81 -17.08
N PRO A 127 0.54 -2.68 -17.80
CA PRO A 127 1.60 -2.46 -18.79
C PRO A 127 3.03 -2.49 -18.22
N TYR A 128 3.17 -2.31 -16.91
CA TYR A 128 4.47 -2.25 -16.22
C TYR A 128 4.80 -3.52 -15.42
N TRP A 129 3.98 -4.58 -15.56
CA TRP A 129 4.27 -5.85 -14.92
C TRP A 129 5.54 -6.52 -15.48
N ASN A 130 6.17 -7.37 -14.67
CA ASN A 130 7.40 -8.11 -15.01
C ASN A 130 8.63 -7.23 -15.33
N GLN A 131 8.57 -5.92 -15.06
CA GLN A 131 9.69 -5.00 -15.28
C GLN A 131 10.48 -4.68 -14.00
N GLY A 132 10.13 -5.32 -12.88
CA GLY A 132 10.82 -5.13 -11.60
C GLY A 132 10.41 -3.87 -10.82
N ILE A 133 9.45 -3.08 -11.31
CA ILE A 133 8.99 -1.82 -10.69
C ILE A 133 8.50 -2.04 -9.25
N CYS A 134 7.61 -3.02 -9.01
CA CYS A 134 7.14 -3.34 -7.66
C CYS A 134 8.29 -3.70 -6.71
N THR A 135 9.26 -4.50 -7.17
CA THR A 135 10.42 -4.90 -6.36
C THR A 135 11.28 -3.69 -5.99
N GLU A 136 11.45 -2.77 -6.93
CA GLU A 136 12.22 -1.54 -6.74
C GLU A 136 11.51 -0.61 -5.74
N ALA A 137 10.20 -0.40 -5.90
CA ALA A 137 9.39 0.39 -4.98
C ALA A 137 9.35 -0.21 -3.57
N LEU A 138 9.18 -1.54 -3.45
CA LEU A 138 9.13 -2.22 -2.16
C LEU A 138 10.47 -2.12 -1.41
N ARG A 139 11.61 -2.14 -2.10
CA ARG A 139 12.91 -1.92 -1.46
C ARG A 139 13.06 -0.50 -0.89
N LEU A 140 12.55 0.52 -1.58
CA LEU A 140 12.52 1.89 -1.05
C LEU A 140 11.65 1.98 0.21
N LEU A 141 10.47 1.35 0.18
CA LEU A 141 9.57 1.32 1.33
C LEU A 141 10.21 0.59 2.53
N ILE A 142 10.87 -0.55 2.31
CA ILE A 142 11.58 -1.31 3.35
C ILE A 142 12.65 -0.46 4.02
N ASP A 143 13.47 0.22 3.23
CA ASP A 143 14.50 1.13 3.76
C ASP A 143 13.89 2.24 4.61
N HIS A 144 12.82 2.87 4.14
CA HIS A 144 12.07 3.88 4.87
C HIS A 144 11.50 3.34 6.19
N CYS A 145 10.83 2.19 6.14
CA CYS A 145 10.20 1.58 7.31
C CYS A 145 11.22 1.22 8.39
N PHE A 146 12.34 0.60 8.02
CA PHE A 146 13.34 0.16 8.97
C PHE A 146 14.24 1.30 9.47
N ASN A 147 14.67 2.21 8.61
CA ASN A 147 15.71 3.18 8.92
C ASN A 147 15.17 4.56 9.31
N GLN A 148 13.97 4.93 8.82
CA GLN A 148 13.38 6.23 9.14
C GLN A 148 12.23 6.11 10.14
N LYS A 149 11.37 5.10 10.02
CA LYS A 149 10.24 4.88 10.93
C LYS A 149 10.58 4.00 12.12
N GLY A 150 11.64 3.19 12.04
CA GLY A 150 12.14 2.37 13.16
C GLY A 150 11.31 1.11 13.41
N PHE A 151 10.50 0.65 12.46
CA PHE A 151 9.77 -0.62 12.59
C PHE A 151 10.73 -1.80 12.75
N CYS A 152 10.28 -2.85 13.44
CA CYS A 152 11.04 -4.07 13.69
C CYS A 152 10.77 -5.15 12.67
N THR A 153 9.50 -5.24 12.21
CA THR A 153 9.05 -6.24 11.23
C THR A 153 8.16 -5.56 10.19
N ILE A 154 8.36 -5.95 8.94
CA ILE A 154 7.42 -5.60 7.85
C ILE A 154 6.70 -6.88 7.45
N TRP A 155 5.39 -6.82 7.52
CA TRP A 155 4.46 -7.84 7.07
C TRP A 155 3.91 -7.49 5.69
N SER A 156 3.43 -8.46 4.97
CA SER A 156 2.64 -8.28 3.75
C SER A 156 1.89 -9.56 3.46
N ASP A 157 0.86 -9.48 2.64
CA ASP A 157 0.10 -10.65 2.23
C ASP A 157 -0.16 -10.68 0.71
N PHE A 158 -0.61 -11.82 0.23
CA PHE A 158 -1.03 -11.96 -1.15
C PHE A 158 -2.01 -13.13 -1.32
N PHE A 159 -2.90 -12.99 -2.30
CA PHE A 159 -3.79 -14.08 -2.69
C PHE A 159 -2.99 -15.21 -3.36
N PRO A 160 -3.27 -16.50 -3.04
CA PRO A 160 -2.56 -17.64 -3.63
C PRO A 160 -2.60 -17.69 -5.16
N ASP A 161 -3.64 -17.12 -5.78
CA ASP A 161 -3.79 -16.98 -7.22
C ASP A 161 -3.07 -15.75 -7.81
N ASN A 162 -2.38 -14.97 -6.96
CA ASN A 162 -1.46 -13.90 -7.36
C ASN A 162 0.00 -14.20 -6.95
N PRO A 163 0.61 -15.29 -7.44
CA PRO A 163 1.98 -15.66 -7.07
C PRO A 163 3.03 -14.62 -7.49
N ALA A 164 2.67 -13.69 -8.37
CA ALA A 164 3.55 -12.60 -8.78
C ALA A 164 3.86 -11.66 -7.60
N SER A 165 2.86 -11.35 -6.76
CA SER A 165 3.05 -10.56 -5.54
C SER A 165 3.99 -11.27 -4.55
N GLY A 166 3.79 -12.57 -4.30
CA GLY A 166 4.70 -13.37 -3.47
C GLY A 166 6.15 -13.33 -3.96
N ARG A 167 6.38 -13.47 -5.28
CA ARG A 167 7.73 -13.36 -5.85
C ARG A 167 8.38 -11.98 -5.71
N VAL A 168 7.59 -10.91 -5.66
CA VAL A 168 8.10 -9.55 -5.37
C VAL A 168 8.61 -9.50 -3.93
N MET A 169 7.85 -10.02 -2.97
CA MET A 169 8.22 -10.09 -1.56
C MET A 169 9.49 -10.95 -1.35
N GLU A 170 9.53 -12.15 -1.93
CA GLU A 170 10.71 -13.04 -1.87
C GLU A 170 11.99 -12.36 -2.38
N LYS A 171 11.91 -11.63 -3.51
CA LYS A 171 13.04 -10.85 -4.06
C LYS A 171 13.49 -9.71 -3.15
N CYS A 172 12.64 -9.28 -2.22
CA CYS A 172 12.94 -8.28 -1.20
C CYS A 172 13.34 -8.89 0.15
N GLY A 173 13.43 -10.23 0.24
CA GLY A 173 13.89 -10.94 1.43
C GLY A 173 12.79 -11.37 2.39
N PHE A 174 11.53 -11.16 2.06
CA PHE A 174 10.42 -11.69 2.86
C PHE A 174 10.42 -13.20 2.86
N ARG A 175 9.96 -13.77 3.97
CA ARG A 175 9.82 -15.22 4.16
C ARG A 175 8.35 -15.56 4.41
N ASP A 176 7.90 -16.67 3.82
CA ASP A 176 6.58 -17.24 4.09
C ASP A 176 6.50 -17.66 5.56
N THR A 177 5.46 -17.23 6.26
CA THR A 177 5.22 -17.58 7.66
C THR A 177 4.56 -18.94 7.83
N GLY A 178 4.10 -19.55 6.74
CA GLY A 178 3.26 -20.73 6.75
C GLY A 178 1.81 -20.45 7.21
N THR A 179 1.49 -19.20 7.50
CA THR A 179 0.15 -18.79 7.96
C THR A 179 -0.73 -18.42 6.77
N ILE A 180 -1.96 -18.92 6.80
CA ILE A 180 -3.03 -18.50 5.90
C ILE A 180 -4.02 -17.69 6.75
N ASN A 181 -4.23 -16.43 6.39
CA ASN A 181 -5.19 -15.56 7.04
C ASN A 181 -6.40 -15.31 6.13
N ARG A 182 -7.47 -14.75 6.69
CA ARG A 182 -8.63 -14.26 5.94
C ARG A 182 -8.66 -12.74 6.11
N CYS A 183 -8.61 -12.04 5.00
CA CYS A 183 -8.54 -10.59 5.01
C CYS A 183 -9.95 -10.01 5.12
N SER A 184 -10.32 -9.50 6.30
CA SER A 184 -11.66 -8.96 6.57
C SER A 184 -11.87 -7.50 6.12
N ARG A 185 -10.80 -6.80 5.76
CA ARG A 185 -10.84 -5.36 5.41
C ARG A 185 -10.83 -5.08 3.91
N LEU A 186 -10.64 -6.09 3.07
CA LEU A 186 -10.68 -5.93 1.63
C LEU A 186 -12.10 -5.63 1.15
N GLN A 187 -12.23 -4.74 0.19
CA GLN A 187 -13.51 -4.39 -0.44
C GLN A 187 -14.10 -5.56 -1.23
N ILE A 188 -13.22 -6.39 -1.81
CA ILE A 188 -13.60 -7.65 -2.46
C ILE A 188 -12.69 -8.77 -1.99
N GLY A 189 -13.24 -9.97 -1.87
CA GLY A 189 -12.47 -11.14 -1.47
C GLY A 189 -12.18 -11.22 0.03
N SER A 190 -12.98 -10.56 0.89
CA SER A 190 -12.82 -10.57 2.36
C SER A 190 -12.78 -11.98 2.97
N ASP A 191 -13.38 -12.99 2.31
CA ASP A 191 -13.35 -14.39 2.73
C ASP A 191 -12.26 -15.21 2.05
N ARG A 192 -11.51 -14.60 1.12
CA ARG A 192 -10.44 -15.31 0.41
C ARG A 192 -9.23 -15.51 1.32
N PRO A 193 -8.59 -16.68 1.24
CA PRO A 193 -7.35 -16.92 1.96
C PRO A 193 -6.23 -16.04 1.39
N VAL A 194 -5.39 -15.52 2.26
CA VAL A 194 -4.14 -14.84 1.90
C VAL A 194 -2.97 -15.55 2.55
N LYS A 195 -1.86 -15.62 1.85
CA LYS A 195 -0.58 -16.07 2.41
C LYS A 195 0.13 -14.89 3.03
N VAL A 196 0.61 -15.07 4.25
CA VAL A 196 1.28 -14.04 5.03
C VAL A 196 2.79 -14.20 4.92
N MET A 197 3.46 -13.11 4.60
CA MET A 197 4.90 -13.00 4.49
C MET A 197 5.44 -12.00 5.50
N LYS A 198 6.66 -12.19 6.00
CA LYS A 198 7.33 -11.22 6.89
C LYS A 198 8.79 -10.99 6.52
N LEU A 199 9.27 -9.81 6.86
CA LEU A 199 10.68 -9.40 6.80
C LEU A 199 11.05 -8.75 8.13
N GLU A 200 12.02 -9.31 8.84
CA GLU A 200 12.54 -8.78 10.11
C GLU A 200 13.77 -7.91 9.84
N LYS A 201 13.91 -6.83 10.61
CA LYS A 201 15.11 -5.99 10.56
C LYS A 201 16.30 -6.82 11.06
N MET A 202 17.34 -6.89 10.24
CA MET A 202 18.62 -7.56 10.61
C MET A 202 19.49 -6.65 11.46
#